data_7f1b8bc3a26ae0347c9e31a4543021b7
#
_entry.id   7f1b8bc3a26ae0347c9e31a4543021b7
#
_cell.length_a   1.000
_cell.length_b   1.000
_cell.length_c   1.000
_cell.angle_alpha   90.00
_cell.angle_beta   90.00
_cell.angle_gamma   90.00
#
_symmetry.space_group_name_H-M   'P 1'
#
loop_
_entity.id
_entity.type
_entity.pdbx_description
1 polymer ?
#
loop_
_entity_poly.entity_id
_entity_poly.type
_entity_poly.pdbx_seq_one_letter_code
_entity_poly.pdbx_strand_id
1 'polypeptide(L)'
;MVTKVVVFGLSTEGYNVACKMALNGADVQIIDESTPSAISIKKDIAKTYPTVQAIKDDEPLLSMTPIDVAISKAQFLFFVPILRKTGQDSKIEITSKFKEAVSNLKKGSSLVYCLGTGFGGNSENMSLLEHVTGNKVGKNTSYYYYPLSPNNELPDYVGANSIKSDEKLQSLLSNEEKLEFIGIPSSEYFHAINILKQFSVLTSILEICKFAKDKVSKSDLTTNELGEIFLDNMINGLFDLRSLSLSFEGANTLMYIINGSVKGIDSYIKRLIDEIRLVLKKNDLKASRTKILLLWTLDQHQMKGDKIEILQTLITKLQDYIGDVESIESPFDFFENEKTTIVVACSKSDYEYVQKNNKDNELIVIKANPLCELSQ
;
A
#
# COMPACT_ATOMS: atom_id res chain seq x y z
N MET A 1 19.38 -9.08 -27.38
CA MET A 1 19.26 -7.65 -26.99
C MET A 1 18.77 -7.61 -25.57
N VAL A 2 19.38 -6.76 -24.74
CA VAL A 2 18.90 -6.55 -23.35
C VAL A 2 17.56 -5.82 -23.40
N THR A 3 16.58 -6.31 -22.66
CA THR A 3 15.24 -5.69 -22.58
C THR A 3 15.31 -4.39 -21.78
N LYS A 4 14.84 -3.29 -22.36
CA LYS A 4 14.80 -1.98 -21.71
C LYS A 4 13.48 -1.77 -21.01
N VAL A 5 13.55 -1.51 -19.72
CA VAL A 5 12.38 -1.33 -18.86
C VAL A 5 12.46 0.03 -18.16
N VAL A 6 11.33 0.71 -18.10
CA VAL A 6 11.16 1.91 -17.29
C VAL A 6 10.06 1.64 -16.28
N VAL A 7 10.33 1.96 -15.00
CA VAL A 7 9.35 1.96 -13.91
C VAL A 7 9.02 3.41 -13.59
N PHE A 8 7.78 3.80 -13.77
CA PHE A 8 7.30 5.14 -13.42
C PHE A 8 6.81 5.12 -11.96
N GLY A 9 7.58 5.73 -11.08
CA GLY A 9 7.34 5.87 -9.65
C GLY A 9 8.39 5.13 -8.80
N LEU A 10 9.18 5.89 -8.04
CA LEU A 10 10.14 5.38 -7.05
C LEU A 10 9.40 5.04 -5.75
N SER A 11 8.38 4.19 -5.85
CA SER A 11 7.70 3.58 -4.70
C SER A 11 8.44 2.33 -4.25
N THR A 12 8.15 1.85 -3.05
CA THR A 12 8.70 0.57 -2.55
C THR A 12 8.32 -0.59 -3.46
N GLU A 13 7.06 -0.66 -3.90
CA GLU A 13 6.59 -1.69 -4.82
C GLU A 13 7.24 -1.54 -6.20
N GLY A 14 7.37 -0.30 -6.70
CA GLY A 14 8.05 -0.01 -7.97
C GLY A 14 9.53 -0.38 -7.91
N TYR A 15 10.20 -0.06 -6.82
CA TYR A 15 11.60 -0.40 -6.62
C TYR A 15 11.82 -1.92 -6.52
N ASN A 16 10.97 -2.64 -5.79
CA ASN A 16 11.04 -4.09 -5.67
C ASN A 16 10.90 -4.77 -7.04
N VAL A 17 9.94 -4.32 -7.86
CA VAL A 17 9.76 -4.81 -9.23
C VAL A 17 10.98 -4.45 -10.11
N ALA A 18 11.51 -3.22 -9.99
CA ALA A 18 12.70 -2.77 -10.74
C ALA A 18 13.92 -3.63 -10.38
N CYS A 19 14.17 -3.87 -9.10
CA CYS A 19 15.26 -4.73 -8.64
C CYS A 19 15.13 -6.18 -9.17
N LYS A 20 13.92 -6.75 -9.09
CA LYS A 20 13.65 -8.09 -9.64
C LYS A 20 13.99 -8.17 -11.12
N MET A 21 13.53 -7.21 -11.93
CA MET A 21 13.82 -7.17 -13.36
C MET A 21 15.31 -6.94 -13.67
N ALA A 22 16.00 -6.11 -12.88
CA ALA A 22 17.45 -5.91 -13.02
C ALA A 22 18.24 -7.19 -12.68
N LEU A 23 17.82 -7.93 -11.66
CA LEU A 23 18.41 -9.24 -11.32
C LEU A 23 18.18 -10.26 -12.42
N ASN A 24 17.05 -10.19 -13.14
CA ASN A 24 16.72 -11.01 -14.31
C ASN A 24 17.41 -10.54 -15.59
N GLY A 25 18.29 -9.53 -15.51
CA GLY A 25 19.15 -9.11 -16.61
C GLY A 25 18.57 -8.04 -17.52
N ALA A 26 17.51 -7.36 -17.12
CA ALA A 26 16.98 -6.20 -17.83
C ALA A 26 17.83 -4.95 -17.63
N ASP A 27 17.79 -4.02 -18.58
CA ASP A 27 18.27 -2.64 -18.44
C ASP A 27 17.12 -1.81 -17.88
N VAL A 28 17.16 -1.56 -16.55
CA VAL A 28 16.04 -0.97 -15.81
C VAL A 28 16.37 0.47 -15.42
N GLN A 29 15.43 1.36 -15.68
CA GLN A 29 15.42 2.72 -15.19
C GLN A 29 14.17 2.97 -14.37
N ILE A 30 14.29 3.62 -13.21
CA ILE A 30 13.17 4.01 -12.35
C ILE A 30 13.06 5.53 -12.30
N ILE A 31 11.85 6.05 -12.45
CA ILE A 31 11.57 7.49 -12.41
C ILE A 31 11.20 7.86 -10.98
N ASP A 32 11.97 8.76 -10.41
CA ASP A 32 11.55 9.49 -9.21
C ASP A 32 10.69 10.69 -9.67
N GLU A 33 9.42 10.70 -9.29
CA GLU A 33 8.47 11.74 -9.66
C GLU A 33 8.83 13.14 -9.10
N SER A 34 9.74 13.19 -8.12
CA SER A 34 10.26 14.44 -7.55
C SER A 34 11.41 15.05 -8.36
N THR A 35 12.00 14.28 -9.26
CA THR A 35 13.14 14.70 -10.08
C THR A 35 12.84 14.54 -11.57
N PRO A 36 13.36 15.42 -12.46
CA PRO A 36 13.13 15.34 -13.90
C PRO A 36 13.97 14.26 -14.59
N SER A 37 14.34 13.18 -13.91
CA SER A 37 15.25 12.16 -14.42
C SER A 37 14.86 10.75 -14.00
N ALA A 38 15.25 9.78 -14.82
CA ALA A 38 15.16 8.36 -14.56
C ALA A 38 16.52 7.84 -14.07
N ILE A 39 16.51 7.08 -13.01
CA ILE A 39 17.66 6.51 -12.32
C ILE A 39 17.89 5.09 -12.83
N SER A 40 19.13 4.73 -13.22
CA SER A 40 19.46 3.38 -13.67
C SER A 40 19.66 2.44 -12.49
N ILE A 41 18.88 1.35 -12.46
CA ILE A 41 18.99 0.29 -11.45
C ILE A 41 19.70 -0.91 -12.08
N LYS A 42 21.00 -1.02 -11.80
CA LYS A 42 21.82 -2.14 -12.23
C LYS A 42 21.76 -3.28 -11.22
N LYS A 43 22.23 -4.47 -11.65
CA LYS A 43 22.24 -5.69 -10.82
C LYS A 43 23.01 -5.56 -9.51
N ASP A 44 24.11 -4.80 -9.50
CA ASP A 44 24.90 -4.48 -8.33
C ASP A 44 24.12 -3.59 -7.34
N ILE A 45 23.48 -2.53 -7.84
CA ILE A 45 22.61 -1.66 -7.06
C ILE A 45 21.45 -2.46 -6.43
N ALA A 46 20.76 -3.27 -7.25
CA ALA A 46 19.65 -4.10 -6.76
C ALA A 46 20.05 -5.12 -5.68
N LYS A 47 21.32 -5.56 -5.66
CA LYS A 47 21.84 -6.47 -4.62
C LYS A 47 22.29 -5.75 -3.36
N THR A 48 22.88 -4.58 -3.49
CA THR A 48 23.48 -3.83 -2.39
C THR A 48 22.43 -3.04 -1.60
N TYR A 49 21.44 -2.50 -2.30
CA TYR A 49 20.40 -1.65 -1.74
C TYR A 49 19.04 -2.34 -1.84
N PRO A 50 18.59 -3.04 -0.79
CA PRO A 50 17.34 -3.82 -0.84
C PRO A 50 16.07 -2.95 -0.76
N THR A 51 16.19 -1.68 -0.35
CA THR A 51 15.05 -0.75 -0.17
C THR A 51 15.32 0.62 -0.78
N VAL A 52 14.25 1.36 -1.05
CA VAL A 52 14.34 2.77 -1.49
C VAL A 52 15.06 3.62 -0.45
N GLN A 53 14.78 3.39 0.84
CA GLN A 53 15.41 4.12 1.93
C GLN A 53 16.94 3.92 1.94
N ALA A 54 17.41 2.68 1.73
CA ALA A 54 18.85 2.39 1.69
C ALA A 54 19.59 3.16 0.56
N ILE A 55 18.95 3.35 -0.60
CA ILE A 55 19.51 4.19 -1.67
C ILE A 55 19.56 5.66 -1.26
N LYS A 56 18.53 6.16 -0.59
CA LYS A 56 18.45 7.56 -0.17
C LYS A 56 19.42 7.87 0.95
N ASP A 57 19.67 6.93 1.85
CA ASP A 57 20.59 7.10 2.97
C ASP A 57 22.05 7.12 2.52
N ASP A 58 22.41 6.24 1.59
CA ASP A 58 23.81 6.09 1.12
C ASP A 58 24.15 7.00 -0.09
N GLU A 59 23.13 7.56 -0.76
CA GLU A 59 23.27 8.41 -1.95
C GLU A 59 24.32 7.90 -2.97
N PRO A 60 24.24 6.62 -3.42
CA PRO A 60 25.25 6.08 -4.33
C PRO A 60 25.28 6.85 -5.65
N LEU A 61 26.44 6.86 -6.31
CA LEU A 61 26.55 7.43 -7.65
C LEU A 61 25.74 6.65 -8.66
N LEU A 62 24.57 7.17 -9.00
CA LEU A 62 23.63 6.58 -9.95
C LEU A 62 23.68 7.32 -11.29
N SER A 63 23.63 6.58 -12.39
CA SER A 63 23.50 7.20 -13.70
C SER A 63 22.06 7.63 -13.94
N MET A 64 21.88 8.87 -14.38
CA MET A 64 20.60 9.48 -14.63
C MET A 64 20.37 9.73 -16.12
N THR A 65 19.14 9.66 -16.57
CA THR A 65 18.71 9.93 -17.94
C THR A 65 17.47 10.82 -17.89
N PRO A 66 17.31 11.81 -18.80
CA PRO A 66 16.06 12.57 -18.89
C PRO A 66 14.85 11.64 -19.08
N ILE A 67 13.71 11.97 -18.42
CA ILE A 67 12.51 11.12 -18.40
C ILE A 67 12.01 10.79 -19.81
N ASP A 68 11.91 11.81 -20.67
CA ASP A 68 11.45 11.68 -22.05
C ASP A 68 12.32 10.71 -22.86
N VAL A 69 13.66 10.79 -22.68
CA VAL A 69 14.62 9.89 -23.32
C VAL A 69 14.47 8.47 -22.80
N ALA A 70 14.30 8.29 -21.49
CA ALA A 70 14.11 6.99 -20.86
C ALA A 70 12.84 6.32 -21.39
N ILE A 71 11.69 6.98 -21.29
CA ILE A 71 10.39 6.44 -21.74
C ILE A 71 10.40 6.16 -23.25
N SER A 72 10.99 7.05 -24.04
CA SER A 72 11.03 6.86 -25.50
C SER A 72 11.85 5.66 -25.96
N LYS A 73 12.72 5.11 -25.12
CA LYS A 73 13.55 3.93 -25.39
C LYS A 73 13.02 2.66 -24.71
N ALA A 74 11.99 2.79 -23.87
CA ALA A 74 11.43 1.68 -23.14
C ALA A 74 10.73 0.68 -24.06
N GLN A 75 10.99 -0.61 -23.85
CA GLN A 75 10.19 -1.70 -24.41
C GLN A 75 8.99 -1.99 -23.50
N PHE A 76 9.20 -1.89 -22.19
CA PHE A 76 8.15 -2.00 -21.19
C PHE A 76 8.18 -0.77 -20.29
N LEU A 77 7.00 -0.18 -20.07
CA LEU A 77 6.76 0.87 -19.10
C LEU A 77 5.85 0.30 -18.00
N PHE A 78 6.36 0.19 -16.76
CA PHE A 78 5.60 -0.19 -15.59
C PHE A 78 5.09 1.08 -14.90
N PHE A 79 3.79 1.18 -14.74
CA PHE A 79 3.16 2.34 -14.08
C PHE A 79 2.89 2.01 -12.60
N VAL A 80 3.75 2.51 -11.72
CA VAL A 80 3.76 2.25 -10.25
C VAL A 80 3.90 3.58 -9.48
N PRO A 81 3.02 4.57 -9.72
CA PRO A 81 3.18 5.92 -9.17
C PRO A 81 3.01 5.94 -7.65
N ILE A 82 3.63 6.93 -6.99
CA ILE A 82 3.36 7.22 -5.59
C ILE A 82 2.07 8.05 -5.51
N LEU A 83 1.07 7.57 -4.79
CA LEU A 83 -0.22 8.25 -4.59
C LEU A 83 -0.32 8.77 -3.16
N ARG A 84 -0.74 10.02 -3.01
CA ARG A 84 -0.89 10.68 -1.70
C ARG A 84 -2.31 11.20 -1.47
N LYS A 85 -3.10 11.30 -2.53
CA LYS A 85 -4.51 11.69 -2.44
C LYS A 85 -5.40 10.47 -2.30
N THR A 86 -6.54 10.67 -1.67
CA THR A 86 -7.54 9.62 -1.41
C THR A 86 -8.91 10.02 -1.99
N GLY A 87 -9.84 9.09 -2.05
CA GLY A 87 -11.19 9.33 -2.57
C GLY A 87 -11.19 9.77 -4.04
N GLN A 88 -12.00 10.77 -4.37
CA GLN A 88 -12.12 11.28 -5.75
C GLN A 88 -10.84 11.98 -6.25
N ASP A 89 -10.09 12.60 -5.37
CA ASP A 89 -8.85 13.29 -5.71
C ASP A 89 -7.76 12.32 -6.17
N SER A 90 -7.79 11.07 -5.70
CA SER A 90 -6.88 10.03 -6.16
C SER A 90 -7.05 9.71 -7.66
N LYS A 91 -8.29 9.71 -8.16
CA LYS A 91 -8.56 9.49 -9.60
C LYS A 91 -7.95 10.59 -10.46
N ILE A 92 -8.02 11.85 -9.99
CA ILE A 92 -7.40 12.99 -10.69
C ILE A 92 -5.87 12.87 -10.68
N GLU A 93 -5.29 12.53 -9.52
CA GLU A 93 -3.84 12.31 -9.38
C GLU A 93 -3.35 11.20 -10.29
N ILE A 94 -4.00 10.02 -10.27
CA ILE A 94 -3.68 8.88 -11.13
C ILE A 94 -3.74 9.27 -12.61
N THR A 95 -4.83 9.93 -13.01
CA THR A 95 -5.02 10.34 -14.42
C THR A 95 -3.93 11.29 -14.88
N SER A 96 -3.54 12.25 -14.05
CA SER A 96 -2.46 13.20 -14.36
C SER A 96 -1.12 12.50 -14.53
N LYS A 97 -0.73 11.68 -13.56
CA LYS A 97 0.53 10.91 -13.58
C LYS A 97 0.55 9.89 -14.72
N PHE A 98 -0.58 9.27 -15.02
CA PHE A 98 -0.68 8.34 -16.14
C PHE A 98 -0.44 9.03 -17.49
N LYS A 99 -1.05 10.21 -17.71
CA LYS A 99 -0.80 11.00 -18.92
C LYS A 99 0.66 11.36 -19.07
N GLU A 100 1.30 11.80 -17.97
CA GLU A 100 2.74 12.10 -17.95
C GLU A 100 3.57 10.87 -18.33
N ALA A 101 3.32 9.73 -17.66
CA ALA A 101 4.05 8.49 -17.89
C ALA A 101 3.96 8.00 -19.35
N VAL A 102 2.80 8.12 -20.00
CA VAL A 102 2.63 7.57 -21.35
C VAL A 102 2.90 8.56 -22.47
N SER A 103 3.06 9.86 -22.20
CA SER A 103 3.18 10.92 -23.19
C SER A 103 4.30 10.69 -24.24
N ASN A 104 5.41 10.10 -23.83
CA ASN A 104 6.57 9.81 -24.67
C ASN A 104 6.68 8.34 -25.09
N LEU A 105 5.64 7.52 -24.85
CA LEU A 105 5.65 6.09 -25.15
C LEU A 105 5.56 5.85 -26.66
N LYS A 106 6.54 5.16 -27.22
CA LYS A 106 6.63 4.90 -28.67
C LYS A 106 5.81 3.70 -29.10
N LYS A 107 5.54 3.65 -30.43
CA LYS A 107 4.97 2.47 -31.08
C LYS A 107 5.87 1.25 -30.86
N GLY A 108 5.27 0.10 -30.57
CA GLY A 108 5.97 -1.14 -30.27
C GLY A 108 6.35 -1.32 -28.80
N SER A 109 6.13 -0.31 -27.96
CA SER A 109 6.30 -0.45 -26.50
C SER A 109 5.07 -1.07 -25.86
N SER A 110 5.27 -1.66 -24.67
CA SER A 110 4.23 -2.25 -23.84
C SER A 110 4.06 -1.44 -22.56
N LEU A 111 2.82 -1.22 -22.15
CA LEU A 111 2.48 -0.65 -20.84
C LEU A 111 2.03 -1.76 -19.89
N VAL A 112 2.58 -1.78 -18.68
CA VAL A 112 2.15 -2.63 -17.57
C VAL A 112 1.56 -1.72 -16.48
N TYR A 113 0.26 -1.80 -16.32
CA TYR A 113 -0.46 -1.00 -15.31
C TYR A 113 -0.51 -1.76 -13.99
N CYS A 114 0.03 -1.17 -12.92
CA CYS A 114 0.28 -1.87 -11.64
C CYS A 114 -0.60 -1.42 -10.47
N LEU A 115 -1.52 -0.48 -10.68
CA LEU A 115 -2.49 -0.10 -9.65
C LEU A 115 -3.75 -0.97 -9.72
N GLY A 116 -4.35 -1.23 -8.58
CA GLY A 116 -5.69 -1.82 -8.54
C GLY A 116 -6.71 -0.92 -9.24
N THR A 117 -7.51 -1.50 -10.12
CA THR A 117 -8.64 -0.83 -10.76
C THR A 117 -9.94 -1.49 -10.32
N GLY A 118 -11.03 -0.74 -10.38
CA GLY A 118 -12.35 -1.34 -10.39
C GLY A 118 -12.66 -2.02 -11.74
N PHE A 119 -13.84 -2.63 -11.84
CA PHE A 119 -14.30 -3.27 -13.08
C PHE A 119 -14.41 -2.24 -14.22
N GLY A 120 -13.83 -2.58 -15.37
CA GLY A 120 -13.81 -1.72 -16.54
C GLY A 120 -12.77 -0.59 -16.49
N GLY A 121 -12.09 -0.37 -15.37
CA GLY A 121 -11.10 0.70 -15.21
C GLY A 121 -9.92 0.56 -16.17
N ASN A 122 -9.51 -0.66 -16.49
CA ASN A 122 -8.48 -0.88 -17.50
C ASN A 122 -8.95 -0.49 -18.91
N SER A 123 -10.24 -0.59 -19.22
CA SER A 123 -10.78 -0.11 -20.50
C SER A 123 -10.70 1.42 -20.61
N GLU A 124 -10.95 2.15 -19.50
CA GLU A 124 -10.74 3.61 -19.44
C GLU A 124 -9.26 3.96 -19.63
N ASN A 125 -8.36 3.24 -18.95
CA ASN A 125 -6.92 3.44 -19.05
C ASN A 125 -6.39 3.16 -20.47
N MET A 126 -6.87 2.10 -21.15
CA MET A 126 -6.52 1.82 -22.53
C MET A 126 -6.99 2.92 -23.48
N SER A 127 -8.22 3.41 -23.31
CA SER A 127 -8.77 4.53 -24.08
C SER A 127 -7.95 5.81 -23.87
N LEU A 128 -7.53 6.08 -22.64
CA LEU A 128 -6.68 7.22 -22.32
C LEU A 128 -5.28 7.08 -22.92
N LEU A 129 -4.68 5.89 -22.87
CA LEU A 129 -3.40 5.58 -23.50
C LEU A 129 -3.47 5.85 -25.01
N GLU A 130 -4.51 5.35 -25.68
CA GLU A 130 -4.73 5.58 -27.12
C GLU A 130 -4.89 7.06 -27.44
N HIS A 131 -5.64 7.80 -26.62
CA HIS A 131 -5.87 9.22 -26.81
C HIS A 131 -4.59 10.05 -26.66
N VAL A 132 -3.79 9.77 -25.63
CA VAL A 132 -2.56 10.55 -25.34
C VAL A 132 -1.46 10.24 -26.34
N THR A 133 -1.28 8.98 -26.70
CA THR A 133 -0.14 8.54 -27.56
C THR A 133 -0.45 8.49 -29.04
N GLY A 134 -1.75 8.45 -29.42
CA GLY A 134 -2.16 8.12 -30.79
C GLY A 134 -1.92 6.67 -31.19
N ASN A 135 -1.42 5.82 -30.29
CA ASN A 135 -1.19 4.40 -30.53
C ASN A 135 -2.47 3.60 -30.29
N LYS A 136 -2.64 2.49 -31.03
CA LYS A 136 -3.78 1.58 -30.84
C LYS A 136 -3.35 0.36 -30.02
N VAL A 137 -4.02 0.13 -28.90
CA VAL A 137 -3.81 -1.04 -28.04
C VAL A 137 -4.17 -2.31 -28.81
N GLY A 138 -3.31 -3.33 -28.70
CA GLY A 138 -3.43 -4.59 -29.44
C GLY A 138 -2.94 -4.56 -30.90
N LYS A 139 -2.59 -3.37 -31.45
CA LYS A 139 -2.01 -3.25 -32.81
C LYS A 139 -0.56 -2.81 -32.76
N ASN A 140 -0.27 -1.70 -32.14
CA ASN A 140 1.05 -1.11 -32.10
C ASN A 140 1.53 -0.71 -30.69
N THR A 141 0.75 -1.06 -29.66
CA THR A 141 1.12 -0.98 -28.25
C THR A 141 0.41 -2.12 -27.52
N SER A 142 1.11 -2.82 -26.63
CA SER A 142 0.49 -3.81 -25.75
C SER A 142 0.14 -3.19 -24.41
N TYR A 143 -0.95 -3.66 -23.80
CA TYR A 143 -1.38 -3.25 -22.47
C TYR A 143 -1.51 -4.50 -21.60
N TYR A 144 -0.91 -4.44 -20.42
CA TYR A 144 -0.96 -5.47 -19.39
C TYR A 144 -1.45 -4.89 -18.07
N TYR A 145 -2.20 -5.70 -17.34
CA TYR A 145 -2.67 -5.37 -15.98
C TYR A 145 -2.02 -6.30 -14.97
N TYR A 146 -1.24 -5.72 -14.05
CA TYR A 146 -0.46 -6.44 -13.06
C TYR A 146 -0.54 -5.71 -11.70
N PRO A 147 -1.69 -5.80 -10.98
CA PRO A 147 -1.92 -5.04 -9.76
C PRO A 147 -1.00 -5.50 -8.64
N LEU A 148 -0.13 -4.59 -8.16
CA LEU A 148 0.78 -4.86 -7.07
C LEU A 148 0.08 -4.73 -5.71
N SER A 149 0.39 -5.67 -4.81
CA SER A 149 -0.07 -5.67 -3.42
C SER A 149 0.97 -4.99 -2.52
N PRO A 150 0.54 -4.26 -1.46
CA PRO A 150 1.45 -3.68 -0.48
C PRO A 150 2.24 -4.73 0.33
N ASN A 151 1.82 -5.99 0.32
CA ASN A 151 2.51 -7.09 1.02
C ASN A 151 3.70 -7.66 0.23
N ASN A 152 4.13 -7.02 -0.86
CA ASN A 152 5.18 -7.50 -1.77
C ASN A 152 4.90 -8.87 -2.43
N GLU A 153 3.71 -9.41 -2.27
CA GLU A 153 3.28 -10.60 -2.99
C GLU A 153 2.96 -10.20 -4.44
N LEU A 154 3.70 -10.77 -5.37
CA LEU A 154 3.46 -10.55 -6.78
C LEU A 154 2.34 -11.47 -7.25
N PRO A 155 1.40 -10.97 -8.06
CA PRO A 155 0.36 -11.83 -8.64
C PRO A 155 0.96 -12.91 -9.53
N ASP A 156 0.36 -14.08 -9.50
CA ASP A 156 0.73 -15.24 -10.36
C ASP A 156 0.14 -15.12 -11.76
N TYR A 157 -0.65 -14.07 -12.01
CA TYR A 157 -1.31 -13.82 -13.29
C TYR A 157 -1.07 -12.40 -13.79
N VAL A 158 -1.15 -12.25 -15.10
CA VAL A 158 -1.13 -10.96 -15.81
C VAL A 158 -2.38 -10.86 -16.67
N GLY A 159 -3.13 -9.79 -16.51
CA GLY A 159 -4.21 -9.44 -17.44
C GLY A 159 -3.65 -8.92 -18.75
N ALA A 160 -4.08 -9.49 -19.86
CA ALA A 160 -3.61 -9.12 -21.20
C ALA A 160 -4.75 -9.02 -22.20
N ASN A 161 -4.60 -8.15 -23.21
CA ASN A 161 -5.54 -8.09 -24.33
C ASN A 161 -5.49 -9.34 -25.23
N SER A 162 -4.35 -10.03 -25.26
CA SER A 162 -4.17 -11.29 -25.95
C SER A 162 -3.69 -12.33 -24.95
N ILE A 163 -4.36 -13.47 -24.88
CA ILE A 163 -4.02 -14.57 -23.96
C ILE A 163 -2.70 -15.26 -24.37
N LYS A 164 -2.05 -14.79 -25.44
CA LYS A 164 -0.72 -15.30 -25.81
C LYS A 164 0.29 -14.79 -24.79
N SER A 165 1.06 -15.73 -24.24
CA SER A 165 2.16 -15.42 -23.32
C SER A 165 3.18 -14.50 -24.00
N ASP A 166 3.56 -13.43 -23.33
CA ASP A 166 4.72 -12.61 -23.71
C ASP A 166 5.93 -13.17 -22.95
N GLU A 167 6.76 -13.94 -23.68
CA GLU A 167 7.95 -14.59 -23.12
C GLU A 167 8.93 -13.58 -22.49
N LYS A 168 9.00 -12.35 -23.03
CA LYS A 168 9.86 -11.30 -22.49
C LYS A 168 9.31 -10.81 -21.16
N LEU A 169 8.01 -10.50 -21.08
CA LEU A 169 7.38 -10.06 -19.84
C LEU A 169 7.45 -11.17 -18.78
N GLN A 170 7.23 -12.41 -19.17
CA GLN A 170 7.37 -13.57 -18.29
C GLN A 170 8.79 -13.67 -17.72
N SER A 171 9.83 -13.57 -18.56
CA SER A 171 11.23 -13.62 -18.11
C SER A 171 11.64 -12.44 -17.21
N LEU A 172 10.97 -11.30 -17.33
CA LEU A 172 11.19 -10.14 -16.47
C LEU A 172 10.61 -10.33 -15.06
N LEU A 173 9.40 -10.91 -14.96
CA LEU A 173 8.62 -10.97 -13.73
C LEU A 173 8.76 -12.28 -12.96
N SER A 174 9.08 -13.39 -13.63
CA SER A 174 9.16 -14.71 -13.02
C SER A 174 10.55 -15.33 -13.18
N ASN A 175 11.07 -15.92 -12.10
CA ASN A 175 12.34 -16.64 -12.13
C ASN A 175 12.14 -18.14 -12.35
N GLU A 176 11.08 -18.76 -11.81
CA GLU A 176 10.84 -20.21 -11.85
C GLU A 176 9.36 -20.57 -11.99
N GLU A 177 8.44 -19.72 -11.52
CA GLU A 177 7.00 -19.97 -11.59
C GLU A 177 6.41 -19.46 -12.91
N LYS A 178 5.52 -20.25 -13.49
CA LYS A 178 4.86 -19.89 -14.75
C LYS A 178 3.80 -18.84 -14.47
N LEU A 179 4.07 -17.60 -14.91
CA LEU A 179 3.10 -16.50 -14.88
C LEU A 179 1.94 -16.81 -15.84
N GLU A 180 0.71 -16.78 -15.36
CA GLU A 180 -0.47 -17.05 -16.16
C GLU A 180 -0.95 -15.78 -16.87
N PHE A 181 -1.15 -15.86 -18.20
CA PHE A 181 -1.72 -14.77 -18.97
C PHE A 181 -3.22 -15.01 -19.18
N ILE A 182 -4.03 -14.11 -18.60
CA ILE A 182 -5.49 -14.16 -18.64
C ILE A 182 -6.06 -12.89 -19.28
N GLY A 183 -7.34 -12.93 -19.66
CA GLY A 183 -8.01 -11.73 -20.18
C GLY A 183 -8.09 -10.62 -19.11
N ILE A 184 -8.00 -9.35 -19.52
CA ILE A 184 -8.08 -8.19 -18.63
C ILE A 184 -9.34 -8.23 -17.75
N PRO A 185 -10.56 -8.51 -18.27
CA PRO A 185 -11.74 -8.62 -17.41
C PRO A 185 -11.65 -9.72 -16.35
N SER A 186 -10.98 -10.85 -16.69
CA SER A 186 -10.77 -11.94 -15.72
C SER A 186 -9.80 -11.54 -14.63
N SER A 187 -8.74 -10.80 -14.97
CA SER A 187 -7.76 -10.32 -13.98
C SER A 187 -8.35 -9.24 -13.06
N GLU A 188 -9.21 -8.35 -13.57
CA GLU A 188 -9.99 -7.42 -12.72
C GLU A 188 -10.89 -8.18 -11.76
N TYR A 189 -11.55 -9.24 -12.24
CA TYR A 189 -12.40 -10.11 -11.41
C TYR A 189 -11.62 -10.81 -10.30
N PHE A 190 -10.49 -11.44 -10.60
CA PHE A 190 -9.66 -12.09 -9.58
C PHE A 190 -9.12 -11.10 -8.55
N HIS A 191 -8.66 -9.94 -8.99
CA HIS A 191 -8.21 -8.88 -8.08
C HIS A 191 -9.35 -8.45 -7.14
N ALA A 192 -10.53 -8.18 -7.70
CA ALA A 192 -11.70 -7.78 -6.92
C ALA A 192 -12.13 -8.83 -5.90
N ILE A 193 -12.15 -10.13 -6.28
CA ILE A 193 -12.47 -11.22 -5.36
C ILE A 193 -11.48 -11.28 -4.20
N ASN A 194 -10.18 -11.15 -4.47
CA ASN A 194 -9.17 -11.20 -3.42
C ASN A 194 -9.36 -10.06 -2.42
N ILE A 195 -9.60 -8.84 -2.89
CA ILE A 195 -9.88 -7.68 -2.03
C ILE A 195 -11.16 -7.87 -1.23
N LEU A 196 -12.26 -8.27 -1.87
CA LEU A 196 -13.53 -8.50 -1.19
C LEU A 196 -13.45 -9.64 -0.16
N LYS A 197 -12.74 -10.72 -0.46
CA LYS A 197 -12.49 -11.83 0.48
C LYS A 197 -11.77 -11.32 1.72
N GLN A 198 -10.67 -10.59 1.55
CA GLN A 198 -9.88 -10.03 2.65
C GLN A 198 -10.75 -9.14 3.55
N PHE A 199 -11.44 -8.16 2.96
CA PHE A 199 -12.21 -7.19 3.72
C PHE A 199 -13.53 -7.74 4.30
N SER A 200 -14.16 -8.72 3.67
CA SER A 200 -15.33 -9.39 4.25
C SER A 200 -14.96 -10.16 5.51
N VAL A 201 -13.84 -10.89 5.51
CA VAL A 201 -13.33 -11.59 6.69
C VAL A 201 -12.95 -10.58 7.78
N LEU A 202 -12.19 -9.54 7.43
CA LEU A 202 -11.79 -8.50 8.37
C LEU A 202 -13.01 -7.82 9.02
N THR A 203 -14.00 -7.42 8.23
CA THR A 203 -15.22 -6.78 8.73
C THR A 203 -16.00 -7.69 9.67
N SER A 204 -16.09 -8.98 9.34
CA SER A 204 -16.74 -9.96 10.21
C SER A 204 -16.02 -10.05 11.57
N ILE A 205 -14.70 -10.08 11.57
CA ILE A 205 -13.89 -10.07 12.80
C ILE A 205 -14.14 -8.80 13.61
N LEU A 206 -14.08 -7.62 12.98
CA LEU A 206 -14.29 -6.34 13.65
C LEU A 206 -15.66 -6.24 14.32
N GLU A 207 -16.72 -6.69 13.64
CA GLU A 207 -18.09 -6.67 14.18
C GLU A 207 -18.31 -7.73 15.27
N ILE A 208 -17.78 -8.96 15.08
CA ILE A 208 -17.86 -10.00 16.11
C ILE A 208 -17.13 -9.57 17.37
N CYS A 209 -15.92 -9.02 17.27
CA CYS A 209 -15.18 -8.53 18.44
C CYS A 209 -15.92 -7.43 19.19
N LYS A 210 -16.66 -6.59 18.49
CA LYS A 210 -17.51 -5.56 19.10
C LYS A 210 -18.63 -6.15 19.97
N PHE A 211 -19.24 -7.26 19.55
CA PHE A 211 -20.30 -7.95 20.32
C PHE A 211 -19.74 -8.89 21.38
N ALA A 212 -18.56 -9.45 21.17
CA ALA A 212 -17.98 -10.46 22.03
C ALA A 212 -17.29 -9.86 23.28
N LYS A 213 -17.00 -8.56 23.30
CA LYS A 213 -16.24 -7.85 24.32
C LYS A 213 -16.66 -8.21 25.77
N ASP A 214 -17.95 -8.43 26.00
CA ASP A 214 -18.51 -8.72 27.33
C ASP A 214 -18.95 -10.18 27.51
N LYS A 215 -18.78 -11.05 26.53
CA LYS A 215 -19.41 -12.37 26.50
C LYS A 215 -18.48 -13.55 26.30
N VAL A 216 -17.25 -13.32 25.82
CA VAL A 216 -16.31 -14.37 25.46
C VAL A 216 -14.99 -14.16 26.18
N SER A 217 -14.44 -15.25 26.75
CA SER A 217 -13.15 -15.15 27.43
C SER A 217 -12.02 -14.94 26.41
N LYS A 218 -10.99 -14.20 26.78
CA LYS A 218 -9.84 -13.89 25.94
C LYS A 218 -9.15 -15.14 25.37
N SER A 219 -9.07 -16.20 26.17
CA SER A 219 -8.46 -17.48 25.79
C SER A 219 -9.14 -18.11 24.60
N ASP A 220 -10.44 -17.86 24.41
CA ASP A 220 -11.24 -18.53 23.39
C ASP A 220 -11.15 -17.82 22.02
N LEU A 221 -10.82 -16.50 22.02
CA LEU A 221 -10.67 -15.70 20.80
C LEU A 221 -9.25 -15.75 20.21
N THR A 222 -8.25 -16.13 21.02
CA THR A 222 -6.85 -16.16 20.60
C THR A 222 -6.45 -17.47 19.92
N THR A 223 -7.36 -18.41 19.72
CA THR A 223 -7.07 -19.71 19.10
C THR A 223 -6.75 -19.57 17.61
N ASN A 224 -5.50 -19.68 17.36
CA ASN A 224 -4.72 -20.27 16.25
C ASN A 224 -5.01 -19.91 14.78
N GLU A 225 -6.18 -19.51 14.34
CA GLU A 225 -6.44 -19.30 12.90
C GLU A 225 -6.59 -17.82 12.48
N LEU A 226 -6.91 -16.92 13.40
CA LEU A 226 -7.18 -15.52 13.06
C LEU A 226 -5.94 -14.61 13.21
N GLY A 227 -4.87 -15.09 13.78
CA GLY A 227 -3.65 -14.33 14.00
C GLY A 227 -3.86 -13.03 14.81
N GLU A 228 -2.80 -12.36 15.15
CA GLU A 228 -2.87 -11.01 15.72
C GLU A 228 -3.06 -10.00 14.56
N ILE A 229 -4.24 -9.39 14.48
CA ILE A 229 -4.57 -8.39 13.46
C ILE A 229 -4.35 -7.00 14.06
N PHE A 230 -3.35 -6.29 13.58
CA PHE A 230 -3.08 -4.89 13.95
C PHE A 230 -3.71 -3.92 12.95
N LEU A 231 -3.81 -2.64 13.36
CA LEU A 231 -4.29 -1.57 12.49
C LEU A 231 -3.53 -1.54 11.15
N ASP A 232 -2.21 -1.78 11.17
CA ASP A 232 -1.37 -1.86 9.98
C ASP A 232 -1.89 -2.86 8.96
N ASN A 233 -2.27 -4.06 9.40
CA ASN A 233 -2.82 -5.10 8.53
C ASN A 233 -4.21 -4.76 8.00
N MET A 234 -5.02 -4.06 8.83
CA MET A 234 -6.40 -3.68 8.46
C MET A 234 -6.46 -2.67 7.32
N ILE A 235 -5.45 -1.83 7.18
CA ILE A 235 -5.41 -0.77 6.15
C ILE A 235 -4.84 -1.28 4.83
N ASN A 236 -4.14 -2.42 4.82
CA ASN A 236 -3.59 -3.00 3.59
C ASN A 236 -4.70 -3.31 2.58
N GLY A 237 -4.64 -2.68 1.39
CA GLY A 237 -5.61 -2.85 0.32
C GLY A 237 -6.87 -1.97 0.43
N LEU A 238 -6.95 -1.05 1.41
CA LEU A 238 -8.09 -0.14 1.57
C LEU A 238 -8.29 0.75 0.33
N PHE A 239 -7.22 1.20 -0.29
CA PHE A 239 -7.26 1.93 -1.56
C PHE A 239 -7.97 1.13 -2.65
N ASP A 240 -7.63 -0.15 -2.80
CA ASP A 240 -8.21 -1.01 -3.83
C ASP A 240 -9.69 -1.29 -3.54
N LEU A 241 -10.07 -1.48 -2.27
CA LEU A 241 -11.46 -1.60 -1.86
C LEU A 241 -12.29 -0.34 -2.21
N ARG A 242 -11.72 0.85 -1.93
CA ARG A 242 -12.35 2.13 -2.28
C ARG A 242 -12.47 2.30 -3.80
N SER A 243 -11.45 1.87 -4.55
CA SER A 243 -11.46 1.90 -6.02
C SER A 243 -12.53 0.99 -6.61
N LEU A 244 -12.77 -0.18 -6.01
CA LEU A 244 -13.87 -1.06 -6.40
C LEU A 244 -15.23 -0.40 -6.23
N SER A 245 -15.43 0.40 -5.17
CA SER A 245 -16.71 1.09 -4.93
C SER A 245 -17.10 2.04 -6.07
N LEU A 246 -16.12 2.63 -6.72
CA LEU A 246 -16.33 3.56 -7.84
C LEU A 246 -16.79 2.88 -9.13
N SER A 247 -16.66 1.55 -9.21
CA SER A 247 -17.01 0.76 -10.39
C SER A 247 -18.44 0.27 -10.42
N PHE A 248 -19.14 0.38 -9.29
CA PHE A 248 -20.52 -0.09 -9.17
C PHE A 248 -21.49 1.09 -9.16
N GLU A 249 -22.38 1.10 -10.13
CA GLU A 249 -23.51 2.02 -10.14
C GLU A 249 -24.72 1.38 -9.43
N GLY A 250 -25.38 2.17 -8.59
CA GLY A 250 -26.58 1.76 -7.88
C GLY A 250 -26.35 0.95 -6.62
N ALA A 251 -27.40 0.68 -5.89
CA ALA A 251 -27.39 -0.08 -4.65
C ALA A 251 -27.49 -1.58 -4.94
N ASN A 252 -26.38 -2.24 -5.11
CA ASN A 252 -26.31 -3.69 -5.22
C ASN A 252 -25.65 -4.32 -3.99
N THR A 253 -25.73 -5.64 -3.86
CA THR A 253 -25.21 -6.39 -2.71
C THR A 253 -23.70 -6.15 -2.50
N LEU A 254 -22.93 -6.02 -3.57
CA LEU A 254 -21.48 -5.76 -3.48
C LEU A 254 -21.20 -4.40 -2.86
N MET A 255 -21.98 -3.36 -3.20
CA MET A 255 -21.86 -2.04 -2.59
C MET A 255 -22.11 -2.06 -1.09
N TYR A 256 -23.06 -2.87 -0.61
CA TYR A 256 -23.28 -3.03 0.83
C TYR A 256 -22.08 -3.69 1.52
N ILE A 257 -21.45 -4.70 0.91
CA ILE A 257 -20.26 -5.36 1.44
C ILE A 257 -19.08 -4.35 1.49
N ILE A 258 -18.82 -3.62 0.41
CA ILE A 258 -17.73 -2.65 0.33
C ILE A 258 -17.94 -1.53 1.36
N ASN A 259 -19.11 -0.91 1.36
CA ASN A 259 -19.43 0.18 2.28
C ASN A 259 -19.44 -0.29 3.74
N GLY A 260 -19.92 -1.52 3.99
CA GLY A 260 -19.86 -2.17 5.30
C GLY A 260 -18.43 -2.33 5.78
N SER A 261 -17.54 -2.76 4.89
CA SER A 261 -16.11 -2.95 5.20
C SER A 261 -15.40 -1.64 5.51
N VAL A 262 -15.60 -0.61 4.71
CA VAL A 262 -15.05 0.74 4.98
C VAL A 262 -15.56 1.29 6.31
N LYS A 263 -16.89 1.18 6.55
CA LYS A 263 -17.50 1.62 7.82
C LYS A 263 -17.02 0.78 9.02
N GLY A 264 -16.72 -0.50 8.84
CA GLY A 264 -16.15 -1.36 9.87
C GLY A 264 -14.80 -0.85 10.35
N ILE A 265 -13.91 -0.48 9.42
CA ILE A 265 -12.60 0.11 9.74
C ILE A 265 -12.78 1.47 10.43
N ASP A 266 -13.61 2.36 9.89
CA ASP A 266 -13.87 3.67 10.50
C ASP A 266 -14.45 3.54 11.92
N SER A 267 -15.33 2.55 12.13
CA SER A 267 -15.90 2.23 13.44
C SER A 267 -14.84 1.73 14.42
N TYR A 268 -13.90 0.91 13.93
CA TYR A 268 -12.78 0.46 14.75
C TYR A 268 -11.87 1.62 15.16
N ILE A 269 -11.53 2.51 14.24
CA ILE A 269 -10.70 3.70 14.54
C ILE A 269 -11.36 4.57 15.62
N LYS A 270 -12.67 4.81 15.54
CA LYS A 270 -13.43 5.53 16.56
C LYS A 270 -13.36 4.81 17.91
N ARG A 271 -13.57 3.49 17.90
CA ARG A 271 -13.49 2.68 19.13
C ARG A 271 -12.11 2.73 19.74
N LEU A 272 -11.03 2.64 18.96
CA LEU A 272 -9.66 2.76 19.45
C LEU A 272 -9.44 4.09 20.19
N ILE A 273 -9.94 5.20 19.64
CA ILE A 273 -9.86 6.52 20.29
C ILE A 273 -10.64 6.54 21.60
N ASP A 274 -11.86 5.99 21.64
CA ASP A 274 -12.66 5.92 22.84
C ASP A 274 -12.00 5.04 23.92
N GLU A 275 -11.35 3.97 23.52
CA GLU A 275 -10.62 3.08 24.44
C GLU A 275 -9.37 3.77 25.00
N ILE A 276 -8.64 4.55 24.22
CA ILE A 276 -7.54 5.40 24.71
C ILE A 276 -8.07 6.39 25.77
N ARG A 277 -9.23 6.99 25.53
CA ARG A 277 -9.90 7.89 26.52
C ARG A 277 -10.30 7.16 27.81
N LEU A 278 -10.76 5.91 27.71
CA LEU A 278 -11.07 5.09 28.87
C LEU A 278 -9.82 4.76 29.68
N VAL A 279 -8.69 4.49 29.03
CA VAL A 279 -7.40 4.29 29.71
C VAL A 279 -6.97 5.53 30.49
N LEU A 280 -7.10 6.72 29.89
CA LEU A 280 -6.84 7.98 30.58
C LEU A 280 -7.71 8.13 31.84
N LYS A 281 -9.00 7.88 31.72
CA LYS A 281 -9.94 8.00 32.83
C LYS A 281 -9.67 6.96 33.93
N LYS A 282 -9.39 5.71 33.56
CA LYS A 282 -9.14 4.60 34.50
C LYS A 282 -7.88 4.84 35.34
N ASN A 283 -6.86 5.45 34.75
CA ASN A 283 -5.59 5.75 35.41
C ASN A 283 -5.54 7.17 36.01
N ASP A 284 -6.66 7.88 36.04
CA ASP A 284 -6.78 9.28 36.55
C ASP A 284 -5.73 10.24 35.92
N LEU A 285 -5.45 10.03 34.64
CA LEU A 285 -4.45 10.81 33.91
C LEU A 285 -5.06 12.11 33.39
N LYS A 286 -4.38 13.22 33.71
CA LYS A 286 -4.77 14.55 33.21
C LYS A 286 -4.21 14.81 31.83
N ALA A 287 -5.06 15.25 30.91
CA ALA A 287 -4.68 15.54 29.52
C ALA A 287 -3.45 16.47 29.38
N SER A 288 -3.31 17.45 30.33
CA SER A 288 -2.18 18.38 30.34
C SER A 288 -0.82 17.75 30.78
N ARG A 289 -0.86 16.57 31.39
CA ARG A 289 0.34 15.86 31.90
C ARG A 289 0.56 14.52 31.22
N THR A 290 -0.22 14.22 30.17
CA THR A 290 -0.16 12.97 29.44
C THR A 290 0.27 13.25 28.00
N LYS A 291 1.15 12.41 27.50
CA LYS A 291 1.57 12.38 26.10
C LYS A 291 1.06 11.09 25.46
N ILE A 292 0.51 11.18 24.26
CA ILE A 292 0.19 10.00 23.44
C ILE A 292 1.21 9.91 22.32
N LEU A 293 1.81 8.74 22.21
CA LEU A 293 2.71 8.39 21.11
C LEU A 293 2.04 7.33 20.22
N LEU A 294 1.74 7.72 18.99
CA LEU A 294 1.31 6.78 17.96
C LEU A 294 2.56 6.19 17.32
N LEU A 295 2.89 4.96 17.70
CA LEU A 295 4.02 4.24 17.13
C LEU A 295 3.53 3.42 15.95
N TRP A 296 3.91 3.88 14.77
CA TRP A 296 3.62 3.21 13.51
C TRP A 296 4.78 3.40 12.55
N THR A 297 5.62 2.37 12.43
CA THR A 297 6.72 2.34 11.47
C THR A 297 6.15 2.25 10.06
N LEU A 298 5.95 3.41 9.44
CA LEU A 298 5.40 3.52 8.10
C LEU A 298 6.51 3.60 7.07
N ASP A 299 6.32 2.88 5.98
CA ASP A 299 7.14 3.07 4.79
C ASP A 299 6.62 4.30 4.01
N GLN A 300 7.38 5.39 4.08
CA GLN A 300 7.06 6.66 3.41
C GLN A 300 7.07 6.55 1.88
N HIS A 301 7.65 5.46 1.35
CA HIS A 301 7.76 5.22 -0.09
C HIS A 301 6.72 4.26 -0.63
N GLN A 302 5.77 3.80 0.19
CA GLN A 302 4.66 2.97 -0.31
C GLN A 302 3.90 3.68 -1.45
N MET A 303 3.52 2.90 -2.44
CA MET A 303 2.75 3.36 -3.60
C MET A 303 1.43 4.04 -3.19
N LYS A 304 0.77 3.54 -2.15
CA LYS A 304 -0.55 4.00 -1.68
C LYS A 304 -0.44 4.68 -0.32
N GLY A 305 -1.13 5.81 -0.15
CA GLY A 305 -1.03 6.66 1.04
C GLY A 305 -2.08 6.40 2.14
N ASP A 306 -2.84 5.29 2.09
CA ASP A 306 -3.93 5.04 3.05
C ASP A 306 -3.47 5.04 4.52
N LYS A 307 -2.32 4.44 4.82
CA LYS A 307 -1.79 4.39 6.20
C LYS A 307 -1.45 5.78 6.72
N ILE A 308 -0.87 6.63 5.88
CA ILE A 308 -0.53 8.01 6.22
C ILE A 308 -1.81 8.81 6.50
N GLU A 309 -2.85 8.65 5.68
CA GLU A 309 -4.17 9.25 5.88
C GLU A 309 -4.78 8.86 7.22
N ILE A 310 -4.75 7.57 7.54
CA ILE A 310 -5.29 7.05 8.80
C ILE A 310 -4.48 7.55 10.00
N LEU A 311 -3.15 7.57 9.92
CA LEU A 311 -2.31 8.13 10.97
C LEU A 311 -2.64 9.60 11.24
N GLN A 312 -2.74 10.42 10.21
CA GLN A 312 -3.14 11.83 10.34
C GLN A 312 -4.54 11.99 10.93
N THR A 313 -5.47 11.12 10.55
CA THR A 313 -6.83 11.08 11.11
C THR A 313 -6.82 10.75 12.61
N LEU A 314 -6.00 9.79 13.04
CA LEU A 314 -5.84 9.43 14.45
C LEU A 314 -5.24 10.59 15.23
N ILE A 315 -4.16 11.20 14.75
CA ILE A 315 -3.52 12.37 15.39
C ILE A 315 -4.55 13.48 15.59
N THR A 316 -5.22 13.89 14.52
CA THR A 316 -6.19 14.99 14.56
C THR A 316 -7.31 14.73 15.58
N LYS A 317 -7.89 13.52 15.57
CA LYS A 317 -8.97 13.18 16.50
C LYS A 317 -8.51 13.03 17.93
N LEU A 318 -7.29 12.59 18.19
CA LEU A 318 -6.74 12.49 19.54
C LEU A 318 -6.38 13.88 20.10
N GLN A 319 -5.92 14.79 19.24
CA GLN A 319 -5.63 16.19 19.59
C GLN A 319 -6.87 16.95 20.08
N ASP A 320 -8.08 16.54 19.70
CA ASP A 320 -9.32 17.08 20.26
C ASP A 320 -9.46 16.83 21.78
N TYR A 321 -8.75 15.84 22.32
CA TYR A 321 -8.83 15.43 23.72
C TYR A 321 -7.54 15.67 24.51
N ILE A 322 -6.39 15.56 23.85
CA ILE A 322 -5.06 15.68 24.44
C ILE A 322 -4.20 16.53 23.52
N GLY A 323 -3.68 17.63 24.08
CA GLY A 323 -2.86 18.56 23.30
C GLY A 323 -1.50 18.01 22.86
N ASP A 324 -1.01 16.94 23.51
CA ASP A 324 0.32 16.37 23.26
C ASP A 324 0.18 14.98 22.63
N VAL A 325 0.03 14.96 21.30
CA VAL A 325 -0.07 13.75 20.50
C VAL A 325 1.00 13.81 19.41
N GLU A 326 1.89 12.85 19.41
CA GLU A 326 2.96 12.73 18.42
C GLU A 326 2.90 11.37 17.72
N SER A 327 3.37 11.33 16.49
CA SER A 327 3.67 10.09 15.77
C SER A 327 5.17 9.85 15.76
N ILE A 328 5.57 8.62 16.00
CA ILE A 328 6.95 8.18 15.92
C ILE A 328 7.03 7.12 14.83
N GLU A 329 7.89 7.39 13.85
CA GLU A 329 8.10 6.51 12.69
C GLU A 329 9.17 5.44 12.96
N SER A 330 10.02 5.67 13.97
CA SER A 330 11.07 4.75 14.36
C SER A 330 10.97 4.41 15.84
N PRO A 331 10.93 3.13 16.21
CA PRO A 331 10.90 2.72 17.60
C PRO A 331 12.19 3.08 18.36
N PHE A 332 13.26 3.48 17.66
CA PHE A 332 14.54 3.87 18.26
C PHE A 332 14.53 5.31 18.84
N ASP A 333 13.60 6.16 18.40
CA ASP A 333 13.48 7.55 18.85
C ASP A 333 12.74 7.72 20.16
N PHE A 334 12.64 6.63 20.91
CA PHE A 334 11.80 6.48 22.08
C PHE A 334 12.59 6.76 23.33
N PHE A 335 12.77 8.01 23.78
CA PHE A 335 13.36 8.25 25.12
C PHE A 335 13.02 9.59 25.76
N GLU A 336 12.89 9.51 27.12
CA GLU A 336 12.81 10.53 28.17
C GLU A 336 11.73 11.60 28.03
N ASN A 337 10.65 11.40 28.76
CA ASN A 337 9.63 12.42 28.94
C ASN A 337 9.27 12.59 30.42
N GLU A 338 9.21 13.84 30.87
CA GLU A 338 8.67 14.21 32.17
C GLU A 338 7.15 13.93 32.32
N LYS A 339 6.48 13.52 31.23
CA LYS A 339 5.03 13.25 31.19
C LYS A 339 4.76 11.76 31.18
N THR A 340 3.66 11.36 31.80
CA THR A 340 3.14 10.00 31.63
C THR A 340 2.84 9.73 30.17
N THR A 341 3.47 8.69 29.62
CA THR A 341 3.38 8.41 28.19
C THR A 341 2.52 7.18 27.92
N ILE A 342 1.51 7.33 27.05
CA ILE A 342 0.73 6.24 26.49
C ILE A 342 1.22 5.98 25.09
N VAL A 343 1.63 4.74 24.83
CA VAL A 343 2.09 4.29 23.52
C VAL A 343 1.02 3.47 22.85
N VAL A 344 0.60 3.87 21.68
CA VAL A 344 -0.33 3.10 20.82
C VAL A 344 0.47 2.44 19.72
N ALA A 345 0.70 1.14 19.84
CA ALA A 345 1.41 0.37 18.83
C ALA A 345 0.47 -0.08 17.71
N CYS A 346 0.67 0.43 16.50
CA CYS A 346 -0.20 0.21 15.36
C CYS A 346 0.18 -1.02 14.52
N SER A 347 1.40 -1.55 14.67
CA SER A 347 1.88 -2.76 14.03
C SER A 347 2.36 -3.80 15.06
N LYS A 348 2.46 -5.06 14.61
CA LYS A 348 2.98 -6.15 15.46
C LYS A 348 4.45 -5.92 15.83
N SER A 349 5.27 -5.55 14.86
CA SER A 349 6.70 -5.29 15.06
C SER A 349 6.93 -4.14 16.06
N ASP A 350 6.16 -3.06 15.95
CA ASP A 350 6.25 -1.94 16.88
C ASP A 350 5.86 -2.34 18.30
N TYR A 351 4.80 -3.14 18.42
CA TYR A 351 4.37 -3.65 19.72
C TYR A 351 5.42 -4.55 20.39
N GLU A 352 5.96 -5.51 19.64
CA GLU A 352 7.00 -6.41 20.14
C GLU A 352 8.27 -5.65 20.56
N TYR A 353 8.63 -4.60 19.80
CA TYR A 353 9.76 -3.74 20.15
C TYR A 353 9.52 -3.00 21.47
N VAL A 354 8.37 -2.36 21.63
CA VAL A 354 8.04 -1.64 22.87
C VAL A 354 8.00 -2.58 24.05
N GLN A 355 7.37 -3.74 23.93
CA GLN A 355 7.31 -4.74 24.99
C GLN A 355 8.69 -5.21 25.46
N LYS A 356 9.61 -5.41 24.52
CA LYS A 356 10.99 -5.83 24.83
C LYS A 356 11.78 -4.74 25.58
N ASN A 357 11.50 -3.48 25.32
CA ASN A 357 12.27 -2.36 25.84
C ASN A 357 11.59 -1.67 27.05
N ASN A 358 10.29 -1.90 27.31
CA ASN A 358 9.56 -1.37 28.45
C ASN A 358 9.78 -2.25 29.71
N LYS A 359 11.04 -2.38 30.15
CA LYS A 359 11.41 -3.29 31.26
C LYS A 359 10.89 -2.81 32.62
N ASP A 360 10.79 -1.52 32.81
CA ASP A 360 10.40 -0.91 34.09
C ASP A 360 8.90 -0.60 34.18
N ASN A 361 8.10 -1.01 33.18
CA ASN A 361 6.66 -0.77 33.07
C ASN A 361 6.24 0.71 33.24
N GLU A 362 7.12 1.63 32.88
CA GLU A 362 6.86 3.07 32.97
C GLU A 362 5.87 3.56 31.91
N LEU A 363 5.71 2.78 30.84
CA LEU A 363 4.85 3.13 29.71
C LEU A 363 3.54 2.34 29.76
N ILE A 364 2.44 3.04 29.51
CA ILE A 364 1.16 2.40 29.24
C ILE A 364 1.10 2.06 27.76
N VAL A 365 1.13 0.76 27.43
CA VAL A 365 1.15 0.29 26.04
C VAL A 365 -0.22 -0.21 25.61
N ILE A 366 -0.75 0.35 24.53
CA ILE A 366 -2.01 -0.03 23.92
C ILE A 366 -1.72 -0.72 22.57
N LYS A 367 -2.26 -1.92 22.40
CA LYS A 367 -2.26 -2.59 21.10
C LYS A 367 -3.40 -2.05 20.26
N ALA A 368 -3.11 -1.52 19.06
CA ALA A 368 -4.14 -1.22 18.07
C ALA A 368 -4.60 -2.51 17.34
N ASN A 369 -5.23 -3.41 18.12
CA ASN A 369 -5.70 -4.74 17.68
C ASN A 369 -7.12 -4.97 18.19
N PRO A 370 -8.11 -5.28 17.33
CA PRO A 370 -9.52 -5.42 17.73
C PRO A 370 -9.80 -6.64 18.62
N LEU A 371 -8.89 -7.61 18.66
CA LEU A 371 -9.00 -8.82 19.48
C LEU A 371 -8.43 -8.63 20.89
N CYS A 372 -7.75 -7.52 21.15
CA CYS A 372 -7.20 -7.22 22.46
C CYS A 372 -8.14 -6.35 23.28
N GLU A 373 -8.23 -6.59 24.57
CA GLU A 373 -8.71 -5.57 25.49
C GLU A 373 -7.62 -4.51 25.62
N LEU A 374 -8.03 -3.27 25.43
CA LEU A 374 -7.20 -2.09 25.52
C LEU A 374 -7.04 -1.69 26.97
N SER A 375 -6.48 -2.44 27.79
CA SER A 375 -6.04 -2.15 29.15
C SER A 375 -6.25 -3.33 30.09
N GLN A 376 -5.21 -3.82 30.53
CA GLN A 376 -5.15 -4.20 31.95
C GLN A 376 -4.44 -3.12 32.69
#